data_bbc279021c838e1b14e532aace3e978c
#
_entry.id   bbc279021c838e1b14e532aace3e978c
#
_cell.length_a   1.000
_cell.length_b   1.000
_cell.length_c   1.000
_cell.angle_alpha   90.00
_cell.angle_beta   90.00
_cell.angle_gamma   90.00
#
_symmetry.space_group_name_H-M   'P 1'
#
loop_
_entity.id
_entity.type
_entity.pdbx_description
1 polymer ?
#
loop_
_entity_poly.entity_id
_entity_poly.type
_entity_poly.pdbx_seq_one_letter_code
_entity_poly.pdbx_strand_id
1 'polypeptide(L)'
;MARAIFQTIYDNVKQSIDDGTYAYLSYLPSETELTQLFGCSRMTVRRAISMLAADGYVLPQQGKGMRVIRNISDETNRGGGGLETFKEIAASRGFELKTVTTVFELLVCSKALSRITGFPEGCELTRAKRIRYANGHAVCSDDSYYLSSQVPGLTPEIANDSIYRYLEEDLGIKIATGKRDVTIEHPTPEDARVLDLDDFNALAVVRGQTYNADGILMEYTETKQVPGFFLLHETVTRRNNGSETHQSSMS
;
A
#
# COMPACT_ATOMS: atom_id res chain seq x y z
N MET A 1 -0.70 0.37 24.34
CA MET A 1 -0.61 -1.12 24.32
C MET A 1 0.84 -1.54 24.12
N ALA A 2 1.34 -2.59 24.80
CA ALA A 2 2.70 -3.07 24.54
C ALA A 2 2.79 -3.60 23.11
N ARG A 3 3.76 -3.11 22.34
CA ARG A 3 4.02 -3.55 20.97
C ARG A 3 4.40 -5.04 20.97
N ALA A 4 3.83 -5.83 20.05
CA ALA A 4 4.14 -7.27 20.02
C ALA A 4 5.63 -7.49 19.68
N ILE A 5 6.30 -8.41 20.36
CA ILE A 5 7.75 -8.66 20.24
C ILE A 5 8.17 -8.91 18.77
N PHE A 6 7.36 -9.63 18.00
CA PHE A 6 7.68 -9.88 16.59
C PHE A 6 7.71 -8.58 15.74
N GLN A 7 6.87 -7.59 16.10
CA GLN A 7 6.87 -6.29 15.42
C GLN A 7 8.14 -5.50 15.77
N THR A 8 8.58 -5.56 17.02
CA THR A 8 9.84 -4.95 17.44
C THR A 8 11.04 -5.55 16.68
N ILE A 9 11.06 -6.88 16.50
CA ILE A 9 12.11 -7.55 15.73
C ILE A 9 12.07 -7.10 14.27
N TYR A 10 10.88 -7.10 13.65
CA TYR A 10 10.67 -6.64 12.28
C TYR A 10 11.23 -5.24 12.09
N ASP A 11 10.83 -4.28 12.95
CA ASP A 11 11.23 -2.88 12.82
C ASP A 11 12.75 -2.70 13.01
N ASN A 12 13.36 -3.38 14.00
CA ASN A 12 14.81 -3.30 14.24
C ASN A 12 15.61 -3.88 13.07
N VAL A 13 15.23 -5.06 12.57
CA VAL A 13 15.94 -5.68 11.43
C VAL A 13 15.73 -4.87 10.17
N LYS A 14 14.51 -4.38 9.92
CA LYS A 14 14.21 -3.47 8.82
C LYS A 14 15.11 -2.23 8.87
N GLN A 15 15.17 -1.56 10.02
CA GLN A 15 16.01 -0.38 10.21
C GLN A 15 17.49 -0.70 9.96
N SER A 16 17.99 -1.84 10.47
CA SER A 16 19.38 -2.27 10.26
C SER A 16 19.71 -2.61 8.80
N ILE A 17 18.71 -2.99 8.00
CA ILE A 17 18.86 -3.12 6.56
C ILE A 17 18.86 -1.73 5.91
N ASP A 18 17.93 -0.87 6.29
CA ASP A 18 17.76 0.48 5.70
C ASP A 18 18.93 1.43 6.05
N ASP A 19 19.64 1.23 7.17
CA ASP A 19 20.85 1.99 7.53
C ASP A 19 22.16 1.33 7.06
N GLY A 20 22.07 0.15 6.41
CA GLY A 20 23.22 -0.56 5.85
C GLY A 20 23.99 -1.44 6.83
N THR A 21 23.59 -1.57 8.08
CA THR A 21 24.17 -2.49 9.06
C THR A 21 24.15 -3.93 8.52
N TYR A 22 23.02 -4.34 7.92
CA TYR A 22 22.92 -5.54 7.11
C TYR A 22 22.97 -5.15 5.62
N ALA A 23 24.16 -5.23 5.05
CA ALA A 23 24.41 -4.79 3.68
C ALA A 23 23.63 -5.60 2.61
N TYR A 24 23.35 -4.98 1.48
CA TYR A 24 22.79 -5.66 0.31
C TYR A 24 23.60 -6.90 -0.07
N LEU A 25 22.91 -8.00 -0.32
CA LEU A 25 23.44 -9.34 -0.58
C LEU A 25 24.18 -10.03 0.59
N SER A 26 24.27 -9.42 1.77
CA SER A 26 24.72 -10.10 2.99
C SER A 26 23.64 -11.05 3.53
N TYR A 27 23.94 -11.76 4.61
CA TYR A 27 22.99 -12.61 5.31
C TYR A 27 22.62 -12.00 6.65
N LEU A 28 21.36 -12.15 7.04
CA LEU A 28 20.93 -11.88 8.41
C LEU A 28 21.57 -12.88 9.38
N PRO A 29 21.70 -12.53 10.66
CA PRO A 29 22.00 -13.51 11.70
C PRO A 29 21.01 -14.67 11.63
N SER A 30 21.47 -15.86 12.02
CA SER A 30 20.63 -17.07 12.07
C SER A 30 19.43 -16.88 13.00
N GLU A 31 18.39 -17.69 12.82
CA GLU A 31 17.23 -17.71 13.72
C GLU A 31 17.64 -17.89 15.19
N THR A 32 18.69 -18.67 15.45
CA THR A 32 19.21 -18.92 16.80
C THR A 32 19.85 -17.66 17.37
N GLU A 33 20.68 -16.96 16.61
CA GLU A 33 21.31 -15.71 17.02
C GLU A 33 20.28 -14.62 17.25
N LEU A 34 19.28 -14.48 16.36
CA LEU A 34 18.17 -13.53 16.53
C LEU A 34 17.33 -13.88 17.78
N THR A 35 17.11 -15.16 18.06
CA THR A 35 16.40 -15.61 19.27
C THR A 35 17.16 -15.19 20.55
N GLN A 36 18.48 -15.30 20.53
CA GLN A 36 19.33 -14.85 21.64
C GLN A 36 19.37 -13.33 21.77
N LEU A 37 19.52 -12.63 20.64
CA LEU A 37 19.60 -11.16 20.59
C LEU A 37 18.32 -10.50 21.14
N PHE A 38 17.15 -11.03 20.77
CA PHE A 38 15.86 -10.45 21.16
C PHE A 38 15.20 -11.14 22.37
N GLY A 39 15.82 -12.17 22.95
CA GLY A 39 15.31 -12.88 24.14
C GLY A 39 13.91 -13.48 23.93
N CYS A 40 13.61 -14.01 22.76
CA CYS A 40 12.26 -14.45 22.38
C CYS A 40 12.24 -15.87 21.79
N SER A 41 11.04 -16.40 21.50
CA SER A 41 10.90 -17.72 20.89
C SER A 41 11.30 -17.74 19.42
N ARG A 42 11.72 -18.91 18.90
CA ARG A 42 11.97 -19.12 17.46
C ARG A 42 10.76 -18.81 16.59
N MET A 43 9.56 -19.10 17.06
CA MET A 43 8.32 -18.80 16.33
C MET A 43 8.10 -17.29 16.16
N THR A 44 8.48 -16.51 17.18
CA THR A 44 8.41 -15.05 17.14
C THR A 44 9.39 -14.48 16.10
N VAL A 45 10.63 -14.97 16.08
CA VAL A 45 11.64 -14.61 15.07
C VAL A 45 11.17 -14.98 13.66
N ARG A 46 10.69 -16.22 13.47
CA ARG A 46 10.17 -16.67 12.15
C ARG A 46 9.04 -15.80 11.64
N ARG A 47 8.13 -15.39 12.52
CA ARG A 47 7.04 -14.47 12.13
C ARG A 47 7.59 -13.14 11.63
N ALA A 48 8.54 -12.52 12.34
CA ALA A 48 9.17 -11.27 11.92
C ALA A 48 9.90 -11.42 10.57
N ILE A 49 10.69 -12.51 10.42
CA ILE A 49 11.40 -12.82 9.17
C ILE A 49 10.44 -13.06 8.02
N SER A 50 9.32 -13.75 8.25
CA SER A 50 8.29 -13.98 7.21
C SER A 50 7.68 -12.67 6.75
N MET A 51 7.49 -11.69 7.64
CA MET A 51 7.03 -10.34 7.27
C MET A 51 8.09 -9.61 6.44
N LEU A 52 9.37 -9.63 6.88
CA LEU A 52 10.47 -9.05 6.10
C LEU A 52 10.61 -9.66 4.70
N ALA A 53 10.37 -10.97 4.58
CA ALA A 53 10.40 -11.65 3.30
C ALA A 53 9.18 -11.29 2.41
N ALA A 54 7.99 -11.16 3.02
CA ALA A 54 6.79 -10.71 2.32
C ALA A 54 6.94 -9.28 1.78
N ASP A 55 7.61 -8.41 2.56
CA ASP A 55 7.88 -7.02 2.21
C ASP A 55 9.13 -6.84 1.31
N GLY A 56 9.77 -7.97 0.89
CA GLY A 56 10.88 -7.94 -0.05
C GLY A 56 12.23 -7.48 0.51
N TYR A 57 12.40 -7.44 1.82
CA TYR A 57 13.68 -7.10 2.45
C TYR A 57 14.70 -8.23 2.37
N VAL A 58 14.23 -9.46 2.49
CA VAL A 58 15.08 -10.65 2.54
C VAL A 58 14.49 -11.81 1.72
N LEU A 59 15.37 -12.72 1.29
CA LEU A 59 14.97 -13.94 0.58
C LEU A 59 15.60 -15.17 1.25
N PRO A 60 14.81 -16.22 1.53
CA PRO A 60 15.36 -17.46 2.06
C PRO A 60 16.29 -18.13 1.04
N GLN A 61 17.48 -18.50 1.46
CA GLN A 61 18.42 -19.29 0.68
C GLN A 61 18.66 -20.62 1.37
N GLN A 62 18.36 -21.72 0.69
CA GLN A 62 18.46 -23.06 1.26
C GLN A 62 19.87 -23.33 1.78
N GLY A 63 19.98 -23.74 3.04
CA GLY A 63 21.25 -24.07 3.71
C GLY A 63 22.13 -22.90 4.12
N LYS A 64 21.76 -21.65 3.78
CA LYS A 64 22.58 -20.45 4.05
C LYS A 64 21.87 -19.40 4.92
N GLY A 65 20.56 -19.47 5.07
CA GLY A 65 19.78 -18.53 5.86
C GLY A 65 19.03 -17.48 5.03
N MET A 66 18.83 -16.30 5.59
CA MET A 66 18.07 -15.20 4.97
C MET A 66 19.01 -14.18 4.36
N ARG A 67 18.96 -14.04 3.04
CA ARG A 67 19.80 -13.09 2.30
C ARG A 67 19.08 -11.75 2.17
N VAL A 68 19.77 -10.66 2.44
CA VAL A 68 19.26 -9.30 2.24
C VAL A 68 19.20 -9.03 0.73
N ILE A 69 18.01 -8.72 0.23
CA ILE A 69 17.77 -8.37 -1.19
C ILE A 69 17.34 -6.92 -1.38
N ARG A 70 17.09 -6.21 -0.29
CA ARG A 70 16.83 -4.76 -0.29
C ARG A 70 18.13 -4.02 -0.59
N ASN A 71 18.15 -3.22 -1.65
CA ASN A 71 19.28 -2.36 -1.99
C ASN A 71 18.99 -0.91 -1.59
N ILE A 72 19.79 -0.35 -0.69
CA ILE A 72 19.63 1.04 -0.21
C ILE A 72 19.91 2.05 -1.33
N SER A 73 20.79 1.68 -2.28
CA SER A 73 21.14 2.53 -3.42
C SER A 73 20.01 2.66 -4.45
N ASP A 74 18.95 1.86 -4.29
CA ASP A 74 17.78 1.88 -5.17
C ASP A 74 16.83 2.94 -4.66
N GLU A 75 16.96 4.19 -5.13
CA GLU A 75 16.10 5.31 -4.74
C GLU A 75 14.61 5.02 -4.99
N THR A 76 14.32 4.12 -5.94
CA THR A 76 12.97 3.65 -6.23
C THR A 76 12.40 2.76 -5.12
N ASN A 77 13.24 2.25 -4.23
CA ASN A 77 12.91 1.24 -3.23
C ASN A 77 12.59 1.83 -1.83
N ARG A 78 12.30 3.13 -1.73
CA ARG A 78 11.96 3.80 -0.46
C ARG A 78 10.50 3.60 -0.02
N GLY A 79 9.66 2.99 -0.88
CA GLY A 79 8.31 2.56 -0.53
C GLY A 79 8.28 1.06 -0.24
N GLY A 80 7.75 0.62 0.90
CA GLY A 80 7.44 -0.78 1.16
C GLY A 80 6.28 -1.23 0.26
N GLY A 81 6.31 -2.43 -0.29
CA GLY A 81 5.18 -2.98 -1.03
C GLY A 81 3.95 -3.09 -0.12
N GLY A 82 2.97 -2.20 -0.26
CA GLY A 82 1.79 -2.17 0.60
C GLY A 82 0.77 -1.13 0.16
N LEU A 83 -0.24 -0.91 1.01
CA LEU A 83 -1.23 0.15 0.88
C LEU A 83 -0.63 1.47 1.43
N GLU A 84 0.32 2.06 0.71
CA GLU A 84 0.91 3.34 1.10
C GLU A 84 -0.02 4.49 0.75
N THR A 85 -0.09 5.46 1.66
CA THR A 85 -0.79 6.72 1.42
C THR A 85 0.03 7.63 0.51
N PHE A 86 -0.63 8.52 -0.20
CA PHE A 86 0.03 9.56 -0.99
C PHE A 86 1.03 10.39 -0.16
N LYS A 87 0.71 10.62 1.11
CA LYS A 87 1.56 11.36 2.05
C LYS A 87 2.85 10.60 2.38
N GLU A 88 2.77 9.29 2.56
CA GLU A 88 3.94 8.43 2.79
C GLU A 88 4.85 8.37 1.55
N ILE A 89 4.26 8.20 0.36
CA ILE A 89 5.00 8.21 -0.91
C ILE A 89 5.75 9.53 -1.10
N ALA A 90 5.11 10.65 -0.83
CA ALA A 90 5.74 11.94 -1.05
C ALA A 90 6.78 12.29 0.03
N ALA A 91 6.54 11.90 1.29
CA ALA A 91 7.53 12.05 2.34
C ALA A 91 8.82 11.27 2.01
N SER A 92 8.67 10.05 1.47
CA SER A 92 9.83 9.23 1.03
C SER A 92 10.63 9.87 -0.11
N ARG A 93 9.99 10.73 -0.92
CA ARG A 93 10.61 11.42 -2.06
C ARG A 93 10.98 12.89 -1.79
N GLY A 94 10.67 13.41 -0.59
CA GLY A 94 10.98 14.79 -0.20
C GLY A 94 10.13 15.84 -0.90
N PHE A 95 8.91 15.51 -1.35
CA PHE A 95 7.98 16.47 -1.94
C PHE A 95 7.20 17.22 -0.87
N GLU A 96 7.03 18.51 -1.07
CA GLU A 96 6.04 19.31 -0.33
C GLU A 96 4.65 18.99 -0.88
N LEU A 97 3.75 18.54 0.00
CA LEU A 97 2.42 18.12 -0.38
C LEU A 97 1.33 19.08 0.06
N LYS A 98 0.35 19.23 -0.84
CA LYS A 98 -0.94 19.83 -0.52
C LYS A 98 -2.04 19.00 -1.13
N THR A 99 -3.11 18.72 -0.37
CA THR A 99 -4.34 18.10 -0.86
C THR A 99 -5.47 19.10 -0.73
N VAL A 100 -6.29 19.18 -1.77
CA VAL A 100 -7.49 20.03 -1.81
C VAL A 100 -8.68 19.20 -2.21
N THR A 101 -9.67 19.09 -1.31
CA THR A 101 -10.95 18.45 -1.60
C THR A 101 -11.81 19.41 -2.44
N THR A 102 -12.17 18.98 -3.64
CA THR A 102 -12.95 19.76 -4.60
C THR A 102 -14.42 19.37 -4.62
N VAL A 103 -14.74 18.13 -4.25
CA VAL A 103 -16.11 17.62 -4.05
C VAL A 103 -16.15 16.83 -2.75
N PHE A 104 -17.16 17.07 -1.94
CA PHE A 104 -17.45 16.29 -0.75
C PHE A 104 -18.97 16.18 -0.61
N GLU A 105 -19.49 14.97 -0.77
CA GLU A 105 -20.93 14.76 -0.79
C GLU A 105 -21.33 13.39 -0.23
N LEU A 106 -22.54 13.34 0.35
CA LEU A 106 -23.21 12.09 0.71
C LEU A 106 -24.14 11.70 -0.43
N LEU A 107 -24.10 10.44 -0.82
CA LEU A 107 -24.93 9.92 -1.89
C LEU A 107 -25.38 8.49 -1.63
N VAL A 108 -26.43 8.07 -2.33
CA VAL A 108 -26.88 6.67 -2.32
C VAL A 108 -26.27 5.93 -3.51
N CYS A 109 -25.72 4.76 -3.27
CA CYS A 109 -25.11 3.92 -4.29
C CYS A 109 -26.15 3.48 -5.32
N SER A 110 -26.10 4.04 -6.53
CA SER A 110 -26.94 3.63 -7.64
C SER A 110 -26.49 2.28 -8.19
N LYS A 111 -27.36 1.62 -8.95
CA LYS A 111 -27.01 0.37 -9.66
C LYS A 111 -25.79 0.51 -10.60
N ALA A 112 -25.64 1.67 -11.24
CA ALA A 112 -24.48 1.95 -12.09
C ALA A 112 -23.19 2.06 -11.25
N LEU A 113 -23.23 2.79 -10.15
CA LEU A 113 -22.11 2.96 -9.23
C LEU A 113 -21.74 1.65 -8.55
N SER A 114 -22.73 0.84 -8.16
CA SER A 114 -22.51 -0.50 -7.58
C SER A 114 -21.70 -1.41 -8.52
N ARG A 115 -21.96 -1.37 -9.83
CA ARG A 115 -21.20 -2.16 -10.81
C ARG A 115 -19.74 -1.72 -10.94
N ILE A 116 -19.47 -0.44 -10.75
CA ILE A 116 -18.12 0.13 -10.87
C ILE A 116 -17.33 -0.11 -9.58
N THR A 117 -17.94 0.19 -8.44
CA THR A 117 -17.25 0.25 -7.15
C THR A 117 -17.28 -1.08 -6.39
N GLY A 118 -18.30 -1.91 -6.63
CA GLY A 118 -18.54 -3.14 -5.87
C GLY A 118 -19.33 -2.94 -4.57
N PHE A 119 -19.71 -1.72 -4.24
CA PHE A 119 -20.60 -1.46 -3.10
C PHE A 119 -22.02 -1.97 -3.38
N PRO A 120 -22.78 -2.39 -2.35
CA PRO A 120 -24.17 -2.77 -2.49
C PRO A 120 -25.02 -1.60 -3.02
N GLU A 121 -25.93 -1.89 -3.96
CA GLU A 121 -26.92 -0.91 -4.42
C GLU A 121 -27.78 -0.44 -3.21
N GLY A 122 -28.02 0.87 -3.11
CA GLY A 122 -28.82 1.47 -2.06
C GLY A 122 -28.06 1.81 -0.77
N CYS A 123 -26.80 1.42 -0.61
CA CYS A 123 -26.02 1.84 0.55
C CYS A 123 -25.64 3.33 0.48
N GLU A 124 -25.43 3.94 1.63
CA GLU A 124 -24.97 5.33 1.74
C GLU A 124 -23.45 5.39 1.58
N LEU A 125 -22.97 6.29 0.74
CA LEU A 125 -21.57 6.53 0.46
C LEU A 125 -21.22 7.99 0.72
N THR A 126 -20.02 8.22 1.25
CA THR A 126 -19.37 9.54 1.26
C THR A 126 -18.39 9.58 0.11
N ARG A 127 -18.57 10.53 -0.81
CA ARG A 127 -17.64 10.78 -1.92
C ARG A 127 -16.73 11.94 -1.58
N ALA A 128 -15.43 11.76 -1.83
CA ALA A 128 -14.44 12.82 -1.74
C ALA A 128 -13.60 12.85 -3.02
N LYS A 129 -13.72 13.94 -3.81
CA LYS A 129 -12.85 14.19 -4.96
C LYS A 129 -11.78 15.19 -4.55
N ARG A 130 -10.51 14.86 -4.79
CA ARG A 130 -9.36 15.62 -4.31
C ARG A 130 -8.35 15.83 -5.42
N ILE A 131 -7.72 17.01 -5.42
CA ILE A 131 -6.53 17.28 -6.22
C ILE A 131 -5.33 17.32 -5.28
N ARG A 132 -4.27 16.63 -5.65
CA ARG A 132 -3.04 16.55 -4.86
C ARG A 132 -1.91 17.23 -5.61
N TYR A 133 -1.23 18.09 -4.87
CA TYR A 133 -0.12 18.88 -5.37
C TYR A 133 1.19 18.38 -4.76
N ALA A 134 2.22 18.29 -5.60
CA ALA A 134 3.59 18.04 -5.17
C ALA A 134 4.45 19.24 -5.63
N ASN A 135 5.11 19.90 -4.70
CA ASN A 135 5.90 21.13 -4.95
C ASN A 135 5.10 22.19 -5.75
N GLY A 136 3.81 22.34 -5.45
CA GLY A 136 2.93 23.31 -6.11
C GLY A 136 2.29 22.84 -7.42
N HIS A 137 2.72 21.72 -8.02
CA HIS A 137 2.17 21.16 -9.26
C HIS A 137 1.04 20.17 -8.97
N ALA A 138 -0.07 20.28 -9.72
CA ALA A 138 -1.21 19.37 -9.62
C ALA A 138 -0.88 18.02 -10.30
N VAL A 139 -0.43 17.05 -9.52
CA VAL A 139 0.13 15.78 -10.03
C VAL A 139 -0.83 14.60 -9.94
N CYS A 140 -1.94 14.75 -9.18
CA CYS A 140 -2.84 13.63 -8.94
C CYS A 140 -4.28 14.12 -8.71
N SER A 141 -5.24 13.49 -9.38
CA SER A 141 -6.68 13.58 -9.10
C SER A 141 -7.16 12.26 -8.53
N ASP A 142 -7.92 12.34 -7.44
CA ASP A 142 -8.39 11.19 -6.67
C ASP A 142 -9.90 11.32 -6.47
N ASP A 143 -10.69 10.33 -6.90
CA ASP A 143 -12.14 10.25 -6.73
C ASP A 143 -12.46 9.01 -5.90
N SER A 144 -12.74 9.21 -4.63
CA SER A 144 -12.89 8.14 -3.65
C SER A 144 -14.31 8.08 -3.10
N TYR A 145 -14.80 6.86 -2.91
CA TYR A 145 -16.11 6.55 -2.32
C TYR A 145 -15.88 5.70 -1.07
N TYR A 146 -16.45 6.13 0.04
CA TYR A 146 -16.35 5.47 1.34
C TYR A 146 -17.72 4.99 1.79
N LEU A 147 -17.80 3.75 2.27
CA LEU A 147 -19.03 3.25 2.88
C LEU A 147 -19.31 4.01 4.17
N SER A 148 -20.34 4.89 4.20
CA SER A 148 -20.58 5.83 5.28
C SER A 148 -20.75 5.15 6.64
N SER A 149 -21.31 3.94 6.69
CA SER A 149 -21.44 3.15 7.92
C SER A 149 -20.11 2.64 8.47
N GLN A 150 -19.07 2.53 7.65
CA GLN A 150 -17.73 2.07 8.05
C GLN A 150 -16.77 3.24 8.29
N VAL A 151 -17.04 4.40 7.70
CA VAL A 151 -16.20 5.60 7.84
C VAL A 151 -17.05 6.76 8.35
N PRO A 152 -17.62 6.66 9.58
CA PRO A 152 -18.44 7.71 10.16
C PRO A 152 -17.60 8.97 10.44
N GLY A 153 -18.22 10.15 10.36
CA GLY A 153 -17.58 11.41 10.76
C GLY A 153 -16.51 11.94 9.81
N LEU A 154 -16.38 11.37 8.61
CA LEU A 154 -15.47 11.91 7.59
C LEU A 154 -15.90 13.35 7.22
N THR A 155 -14.93 14.26 7.15
CA THR A 155 -15.14 15.67 6.79
C THR A 155 -14.17 16.10 5.69
N PRO A 156 -14.41 17.24 5.00
CA PRO A 156 -13.45 17.78 4.05
C PRO A 156 -12.06 18.05 4.65
N GLU A 157 -11.99 18.47 5.90
CA GLU A 157 -10.73 18.74 6.61
C GLU A 157 -9.93 17.45 6.81
N ILE A 158 -10.58 16.36 7.23
CA ILE A 158 -9.96 15.04 7.35
C ILE A 158 -9.50 14.55 5.97
N ALA A 159 -10.33 14.76 4.93
CA ALA A 159 -10.00 14.37 3.56
C ALA A 159 -8.81 15.16 2.98
N ASN A 160 -8.60 16.40 3.42
CA ASN A 160 -7.44 17.22 3.04
C ASN A 160 -6.14 16.79 3.73
N ASP A 161 -6.23 16.09 4.86
CA ASP A 161 -5.05 15.61 5.57
C ASP A 161 -4.77 14.12 5.22
N SER A 162 -5.29 13.18 5.98
CA SER A 162 -5.10 11.74 5.74
C SER A 162 -6.29 10.94 6.22
N ILE A 163 -7.07 10.42 5.28
CA ILE A 163 -8.21 9.57 5.59
C ILE A 163 -7.74 8.25 6.24
N TYR A 164 -6.64 7.67 5.78
CA TYR A 164 -6.12 6.42 6.35
C TYR A 164 -5.65 6.61 7.80
N ARG A 165 -5.00 7.73 8.11
CA ARG A 165 -4.66 8.06 9.50
C ARG A 165 -5.93 8.16 10.36
N TYR A 166 -6.96 8.85 9.87
CA TYR A 166 -8.24 8.94 10.55
C TYR A 166 -8.88 7.56 10.79
N LEU A 167 -8.87 6.68 9.78
CA LEU A 167 -9.37 5.31 9.92
C LEU A 167 -8.61 4.52 10.99
N GLU A 168 -7.28 4.57 10.96
CA GLU A 168 -6.43 3.75 11.82
C GLU A 168 -6.26 4.30 13.23
N GLU A 169 -5.98 5.62 13.36
CA GLU A 169 -5.68 6.25 14.65
C GLU A 169 -6.92 6.72 15.40
N ASP A 170 -7.89 7.35 14.71
CA ASP A 170 -9.07 7.93 15.35
C ASP A 170 -10.21 6.91 15.46
N LEU A 171 -10.46 6.10 14.44
CA LEU A 171 -11.52 5.10 14.43
C LEU A 171 -11.07 3.70 14.87
N GLY A 172 -9.75 3.43 14.92
CA GLY A 172 -9.20 2.13 15.27
C GLY A 172 -9.49 1.03 14.25
N ILE A 173 -9.84 1.41 13.03
CA ILE A 173 -10.15 0.47 11.94
C ILE A 173 -8.84 -0.08 11.38
N LYS A 174 -8.75 -1.41 11.30
CA LYS A 174 -7.60 -2.09 10.69
C LYS A 174 -7.86 -2.28 9.20
N ILE A 175 -7.08 -1.61 8.38
CA ILE A 175 -7.02 -1.87 6.94
C ILE A 175 -6.30 -3.20 6.73
N ALA A 176 -6.95 -4.15 6.07
CA ALA A 176 -6.43 -5.52 5.95
C ALA A 176 -5.84 -5.81 4.58
N THR A 177 -6.55 -5.42 3.52
CA THR A 177 -6.13 -5.73 2.15
C THR A 177 -6.72 -4.76 1.16
N GLY A 178 -6.04 -4.60 0.01
CA GLY A 178 -6.51 -3.84 -1.13
C GLY A 178 -6.34 -4.62 -2.43
N LYS A 179 -7.26 -4.41 -3.36
CA LYS A 179 -7.13 -4.83 -4.76
C LYS A 179 -6.85 -3.59 -5.57
N ARG A 180 -5.95 -3.68 -6.54
CA ARG A 180 -5.60 -2.55 -7.41
C ARG A 180 -5.46 -3.00 -8.85
N ASP A 181 -6.06 -2.25 -9.75
CA ASP A 181 -5.83 -2.34 -11.19
C ASP A 181 -5.11 -1.07 -11.63
N VAL A 182 -4.04 -1.22 -12.38
CA VAL A 182 -3.25 -0.10 -12.92
C VAL A 182 -3.34 -0.13 -14.43
N THR A 183 -3.82 0.98 -15.00
CA THR A 183 -3.93 1.16 -16.46
C THR A 183 -3.28 2.48 -16.87
N ILE A 184 -3.00 2.59 -18.17
CA ILE A 184 -2.56 3.86 -18.78
C ILE A 184 -3.69 4.33 -19.70
N GLU A 185 -4.16 5.55 -19.48
CA GLU A 185 -5.30 6.10 -20.20
C GLU A 185 -4.99 7.51 -20.76
N HIS A 186 -5.67 7.91 -21.82
CA HIS A 186 -5.59 9.29 -22.30
C HIS A 186 -6.31 10.23 -21.32
N PRO A 187 -5.76 11.42 -21.04
CA PRO A 187 -6.44 12.40 -20.21
C PRO A 187 -7.75 12.87 -20.88
N THR A 188 -8.78 13.00 -20.07
CA THR A 188 -10.03 13.64 -20.48
C THR A 188 -9.88 15.17 -20.49
N PRO A 189 -10.82 15.91 -21.12
CA PRO A 189 -10.82 17.37 -21.03
C PRO A 189 -10.95 17.90 -19.59
N GLU A 190 -11.53 17.13 -18.68
CA GLU A 190 -11.58 17.47 -17.25
C GLU A 190 -10.20 17.29 -16.60
N ASP A 191 -9.54 16.19 -16.87
CA ASP A 191 -8.19 15.90 -16.34
C ASP A 191 -7.21 17.01 -16.77
N ALA A 192 -7.27 17.42 -18.04
CA ALA A 192 -6.42 18.49 -18.59
C ALA A 192 -6.69 19.90 -18.00
N ARG A 193 -7.83 20.10 -17.32
CA ARG A 193 -8.12 21.35 -16.61
C ARG A 193 -7.63 21.37 -15.18
N VAL A 194 -7.46 20.21 -14.56
CA VAL A 194 -7.20 20.09 -13.12
C VAL A 194 -5.82 19.54 -12.80
N LEU A 195 -5.11 18.95 -13.78
CA LEU A 195 -3.76 18.40 -13.64
C LEU A 195 -2.76 19.14 -14.52
N ASP A 196 -1.55 19.29 -14.01
CA ASP A 196 -0.43 19.85 -14.76
C ASP A 196 0.19 18.74 -15.63
N LEU A 197 -0.36 18.55 -16.82
CA LEU A 197 0.01 17.44 -17.71
C LEU A 197 1.34 17.67 -18.43
N ASP A 198 1.83 18.93 -18.49
CA ASP A 198 2.96 19.31 -19.32
C ASP A 198 2.81 18.75 -20.77
N ASP A 199 3.80 18.03 -21.27
CA ASP A 199 3.79 17.39 -22.58
C ASP A 199 3.21 15.96 -22.58
N PHE A 200 2.71 15.47 -21.43
CA PHE A 200 2.18 14.12 -21.34
C PHE A 200 0.77 14.01 -21.93
N ASN A 201 0.58 13.01 -22.78
CA ASN A 201 -0.72 12.65 -23.38
C ASN A 201 -1.33 11.39 -22.75
N ALA A 202 -0.84 10.97 -21.59
CA ALA A 202 -1.29 9.80 -20.88
C ALA A 202 -1.28 10.05 -19.36
N LEU A 203 -2.13 9.33 -18.64
CA LEU A 203 -2.18 9.27 -17.17
C LEU A 203 -2.06 7.83 -16.71
N ALA A 204 -1.37 7.62 -15.60
CA ALA A 204 -1.47 6.37 -14.87
C ALA A 204 -2.77 6.41 -14.04
N VAL A 205 -3.65 5.43 -14.27
CA VAL A 205 -4.93 5.32 -13.58
C VAL A 205 -4.90 4.10 -12.68
N VAL A 206 -5.10 4.33 -11.39
CA VAL A 206 -5.14 3.26 -10.38
C VAL A 206 -6.56 3.18 -9.84
N ARG A 207 -7.23 2.05 -10.05
CA ARG A 207 -8.53 1.75 -9.46
C ARG A 207 -8.33 0.77 -8.33
N GLY A 208 -8.87 1.10 -7.16
CA GLY A 208 -8.64 0.32 -5.95
C GLY A 208 -9.90 0.04 -5.16
N GLN A 209 -9.90 -1.10 -4.47
CA GLN A 209 -10.88 -1.48 -3.45
C GLN A 209 -10.12 -1.81 -2.17
N THR A 210 -10.53 -1.20 -1.04
CA THR A 210 -9.89 -1.41 0.27
C THR A 210 -10.87 -2.06 1.24
N TYR A 211 -10.39 -3.10 1.92
CA TYR A 211 -11.19 -3.92 2.84
C TYR A 211 -10.61 -3.84 4.27
N ASN A 212 -11.50 -3.82 5.27
CA ASN A 212 -11.11 -3.92 6.67
C ASN A 212 -10.80 -5.38 7.08
N ALA A 213 -10.41 -5.57 8.35
CA ALA A 213 -10.09 -6.88 8.90
C ALA A 213 -11.29 -7.86 8.93
N ASP A 214 -12.50 -7.36 8.85
CA ASP A 214 -13.72 -8.18 8.77
C ASP A 214 -14.11 -8.52 7.32
N GLY A 215 -13.30 -8.11 6.34
CA GLY A 215 -13.53 -8.35 4.92
C GLY A 215 -14.61 -7.44 4.31
N ILE A 216 -14.97 -6.34 4.99
CA ILE A 216 -15.95 -5.37 4.50
C ILE A 216 -15.26 -4.39 3.56
N LEU A 217 -15.81 -4.20 2.36
CA LEU A 217 -15.38 -3.15 1.43
C LEU A 217 -15.69 -1.78 2.05
N MET A 218 -14.64 -1.00 2.34
CA MET A 218 -14.75 0.32 2.96
C MET A 218 -14.58 1.46 1.98
N GLU A 219 -13.69 1.27 0.99
CA GLU A 219 -13.29 2.29 0.04
C GLU A 219 -13.21 1.72 -1.37
N TYR A 220 -13.67 2.49 -2.32
CA TYR A 220 -13.30 2.41 -3.73
C TYR A 220 -12.68 3.74 -4.14
N THR A 221 -11.57 3.68 -4.86
CA THR A 221 -10.90 4.88 -5.38
C THR A 221 -10.51 4.72 -6.85
N GLU A 222 -10.61 5.81 -7.60
CA GLU A 222 -9.97 6.00 -8.89
C GLU A 222 -9.00 7.16 -8.77
N THR A 223 -7.72 6.86 -8.90
CA THR A 223 -6.63 7.83 -8.81
C THR A 223 -5.97 7.98 -10.17
N LYS A 224 -5.90 9.19 -10.69
CA LYS A 224 -5.23 9.53 -11.94
C LYS A 224 -3.98 10.33 -11.63
N GLN A 225 -2.84 9.88 -12.13
CA GLN A 225 -1.54 10.47 -11.82
C GLN A 225 -0.78 10.85 -13.08
N VAL A 226 -0.12 11.99 -13.04
CA VAL A 226 0.79 12.43 -14.10
C VAL A 226 1.99 11.47 -14.14
N PRO A 227 2.46 11.02 -15.33
CA PRO A 227 3.53 10.03 -15.46
C PRO A 227 4.81 10.38 -14.72
N GLY A 228 5.20 11.65 -14.70
CA GLY A 228 6.38 12.11 -13.97
C GLY A 228 6.32 11.94 -12.44
N PHE A 229 5.10 11.77 -11.90
CA PHE A 229 4.89 11.54 -10.47
C PHE A 229 4.62 10.06 -10.14
N PHE A 230 4.01 9.30 -11.07
CA PHE A 230 3.64 7.91 -10.85
C PHE A 230 4.85 6.99 -10.74
N LEU A 231 4.89 6.18 -9.70
CA LEU A 231 5.81 5.07 -9.54
C LEU A 231 5.09 3.91 -8.88
N LEU A 232 5.08 2.75 -9.52
CA LEU A 232 4.69 1.49 -8.93
C LEU A 232 5.96 0.67 -8.65
N HIS A 233 6.22 0.39 -7.37
CA HIS A 233 7.25 -0.55 -6.96
C HIS A 233 6.59 -1.72 -6.24
N GLU A 234 6.78 -2.93 -6.73
CA GLU A 234 6.19 -4.14 -6.18
C GLU A 234 7.22 -5.26 -6.11
N THR A 235 7.28 -5.95 -4.98
CA THR A 235 8.08 -7.18 -4.85
C THR A 235 7.17 -8.38 -5.04
N VAL A 236 7.39 -9.13 -6.12
CA VAL A 236 6.59 -10.30 -6.47
C VAL A 236 7.36 -11.59 -6.18
N THR A 237 6.77 -12.47 -5.38
CA THR A 237 7.33 -13.80 -5.11
C THR A 237 6.70 -14.84 -6.02
N ARG A 238 7.52 -15.57 -6.78
CA ARG A 238 7.05 -16.69 -7.59
C ARG A 238 6.62 -17.85 -6.69
N ARG A 239 5.35 -18.18 -6.69
CA ARG A 239 4.84 -19.41 -6.08
C ARG A 239 5.19 -20.56 -7.01
N ASN A 240 6.09 -21.47 -6.61
CA ASN A 240 6.26 -22.75 -7.26
C ASN A 240 5.03 -23.60 -6.89
N ASN A 241 4.08 -23.74 -7.81
CA ASN A 241 3.12 -24.83 -7.73
C ASN A 241 3.95 -26.11 -7.91
N GLY A 242 4.21 -26.81 -6.79
CA GLY A 242 4.84 -28.11 -6.83
C GLY A 242 4.06 -28.99 -7.81
N SER A 243 4.71 -29.44 -8.86
CA SER A 243 4.21 -30.51 -9.69
C SER A 243 4.03 -31.74 -8.78
N GLU A 244 2.80 -32.00 -8.36
CA GLU A 244 2.40 -33.32 -7.91
C GLU A 244 2.60 -34.27 -9.10
N THR A 245 3.74 -34.91 -9.13
CA THR A 245 3.97 -36.09 -9.97
C THR A 245 3.02 -37.17 -9.46
N HIS A 246 1.88 -37.33 -10.13
CA HIS A 246 1.10 -38.57 -10.05
C HIS A 246 2.02 -39.70 -10.46
N GLN A 247 2.60 -40.40 -9.50
CA GLN A 247 3.07 -41.75 -9.69
C GLN A 247 1.83 -42.63 -9.82
N SER A 248 1.43 -42.87 -11.06
CA SER A 248 0.53 -43.98 -11.39
C SER A 248 1.28 -45.30 -11.11
N SER A 249 0.99 -45.89 -9.96
CA SER A 249 1.32 -47.27 -9.71
C SER A 249 0.49 -48.16 -10.64
N MET A 250 1.08 -48.63 -11.71
CA MET A 250 0.64 -49.83 -12.41
C MET A 250 1.06 -51.05 -11.57
N SER A 251 0.11 -51.82 -11.14
CA SER A 251 0.24 -53.23 -10.84
C SER A 251 -1.10 -53.90 -11.12
#